data_1c14bd30771d2276b8d69e15175bf47f
#
_entry.id   1c14bd30771d2276b8d69e15175bf47f
#
_cell.length_a   1.000
_cell.length_b   1.000
_cell.length_c   1.000
_cell.angle_alpha   90.00
_cell.angle_beta   90.00
_cell.angle_gamma   90.00
#
_symmetry.space_group_name_H-M   'P 1'
#
loop_
_entity.id
_entity.type
_entity.pdbx_description
1 polymer ?
#
loop_
_entity_poly.entity_id
_entity_poly.type
_entity_poly.pdbx_seq_one_letter_code
_entity_poly.pdbx_strand_id
1 'polypeptide(L)'
;TVVMRGTQARCSIGSGITASAEAGAEWQEWLHKQAFLARASEPFEVLETLALVAGVYRHQAEHLARMAEAAQHFGYPWQPAAVHASLQALAAQHGCGPWRVRLLLDRFGQPRAEPFALQPTATPVRLQLATRPLAEAHGEWVRFKTTRRAHYAAFAPTPGTGIFDTVL
;
A
#
# COMPACT_ATOMS: atom_id res chain seq x y z
N THR A 1 -8.09 24.31 -8.92
CA THR A 1 -9.59 24.37 -8.83
C THR A 1 -10.18 23.16 -9.54
N VAL A 2 -11.12 22.48 -8.89
CA VAL A 2 -11.90 21.37 -9.50
C VAL A 2 -13.31 21.87 -9.75
N VAL A 3 -13.80 21.71 -10.98
CA VAL A 3 -15.17 22.05 -11.38
C VAL A 3 -15.89 20.75 -11.74
N MET A 4 -17.03 20.50 -11.10
CA MET A 4 -17.89 19.35 -11.36
C MET A 4 -19.10 19.77 -12.23
N ARG A 5 -19.39 18.98 -13.26
CA ARG A 5 -20.61 19.13 -14.09
C ARG A 5 -21.19 17.74 -14.35
N GLY A 6 -22.25 17.40 -13.64
CA GLY A 6 -22.81 16.05 -13.69
C GLY A 6 -21.78 15.01 -13.23
N THR A 7 -21.49 14.05 -14.08
CA THR A 7 -20.49 12.99 -13.83
C THR A 7 -19.06 13.35 -14.27
N GLN A 8 -18.87 14.55 -14.83
CA GLN A 8 -17.56 15.01 -15.28
C GLN A 8 -16.92 15.95 -14.27
N ALA A 9 -15.63 15.74 -14.00
CA ALA A 9 -14.79 16.64 -13.21
C ALA A 9 -13.69 17.22 -14.10
N ARG A 10 -13.52 18.55 -14.07
CA ARG A 10 -12.40 19.25 -14.72
C ARG A 10 -11.51 19.85 -13.66
N CYS A 11 -10.24 19.45 -13.64
CA CYS A 11 -9.23 20.05 -12.78
C CYS A 11 -8.27 20.90 -13.63
N SER A 12 -8.14 22.18 -13.26
CA SER A 12 -7.13 23.04 -13.85
C SER A 12 -5.91 23.08 -12.90
N ILE A 13 -4.75 22.76 -13.44
CA ILE A 13 -3.46 22.80 -12.76
C ILE A 13 -2.64 23.90 -13.42
N GLY A 14 -1.96 24.69 -12.63
CA GLY A 14 -1.09 25.76 -13.10
C GLY A 14 -0.02 26.08 -12.08
N SER A 15 1.05 26.71 -12.54
CA SER A 15 2.10 27.31 -11.74
C SER A 15 2.39 28.73 -12.21
N GLY A 16 3.05 29.52 -11.38
CA GLY A 16 3.53 30.84 -11.77
C GLY A 16 4.88 30.68 -12.49
N ILE A 17 4.90 30.96 -13.78
CA ILE A 17 6.14 30.96 -14.56
C ILE A 17 6.92 32.22 -14.27
N THR A 18 8.13 32.07 -13.73
CA THR A 18 9.07 33.17 -13.46
C THR A 18 10.20 33.18 -14.50
N ALA A 19 10.98 34.26 -14.55
CA ALA A 19 12.12 34.35 -15.47
C ALA A 19 13.19 33.27 -15.25
N SER A 20 13.23 32.69 -14.06
CA SER A 20 14.16 31.60 -13.67
C SER A 20 13.51 30.22 -13.70
N ALA A 21 12.28 30.09 -14.21
CA ALA A 21 11.57 28.82 -14.24
C ALA A 21 12.22 27.86 -15.26
N GLU A 22 12.48 26.63 -14.81
CA GLU A 22 12.99 25.52 -15.63
C GLU A 22 11.83 24.63 -16.07
N ALA A 23 11.66 24.44 -17.37
CA ALA A 23 10.53 23.70 -17.95
C ALA A 23 10.37 22.29 -17.36
N GLY A 24 11.48 21.58 -17.11
CA GLY A 24 11.46 20.26 -16.49
C GLY A 24 10.95 20.28 -15.05
N ALA A 25 11.36 21.28 -14.25
CA ALA A 25 10.94 21.45 -12.86
C ALA A 25 9.43 21.78 -12.78
N GLU A 26 8.97 22.70 -13.63
CA GLU A 26 7.56 23.08 -13.72
C GLU A 26 6.66 21.87 -14.12
N TRP A 27 7.14 21.06 -15.07
CA TRP A 27 6.43 19.84 -15.46
C TRP A 27 6.30 18.85 -14.30
N GLN A 28 7.38 18.64 -13.55
CA GLN A 28 7.34 17.79 -12.36
C GLN A 28 6.40 18.34 -11.28
N GLU A 29 6.38 19.66 -11.09
CA GLU A 29 5.44 20.29 -10.17
C GLU A 29 3.98 20.05 -10.59
N TRP A 30 3.67 20.14 -11.88
CA TRP A 30 2.33 19.83 -12.38
C TRP A 30 1.95 18.38 -12.18
N LEU A 31 2.87 17.45 -12.41
CA LEU A 31 2.65 16.02 -12.13
C LEU A 31 2.37 15.79 -10.64
N HIS A 32 3.12 16.43 -9.75
CA HIS A 32 2.87 16.37 -8.30
C HIS A 32 1.50 16.98 -7.94
N LYS A 33 1.16 18.12 -8.49
CA LYS A 33 -0.12 18.78 -8.25
C LYS A 33 -1.33 17.97 -8.73
N GLN A 34 -1.19 17.12 -9.75
CA GLN A 34 -2.28 16.25 -10.20
C GLN A 34 -2.35 14.91 -9.44
N ALA A 35 -1.33 14.56 -8.66
CA ALA A 35 -1.27 13.26 -7.97
C ALA A 35 -2.49 13.00 -7.04
N PHE A 36 -3.08 14.08 -6.46
CA PHE A 36 -4.29 13.93 -5.65
C PHE A 36 -5.50 13.41 -6.46
N LEU A 37 -5.58 13.72 -7.77
CA LEU A 37 -6.64 13.19 -8.63
C LEU A 37 -6.51 11.68 -8.81
N ALA A 38 -5.28 11.19 -8.96
CA ALA A 38 -5.02 9.75 -9.02
C ALA A 38 -5.37 9.05 -7.70
N ARG A 39 -5.16 9.70 -6.56
CA ARG A 39 -5.62 9.20 -5.25
C ARG A 39 -7.15 9.13 -5.17
N ALA A 40 -7.82 10.17 -5.65
CA ALA A 40 -9.28 10.27 -5.58
C ALA A 40 -10.00 9.35 -6.58
N SER A 41 -9.38 9.07 -7.73
CA SER A 41 -10.03 8.35 -8.83
C SER A 41 -10.05 6.82 -8.66
N GLU A 42 -9.07 6.25 -7.94
CA GLU A 42 -8.99 4.80 -7.72
C GLU A 42 -8.97 4.49 -6.23
N PRO A 43 -10.02 3.84 -5.71
CA PRO A 43 -10.03 3.41 -4.31
C PRO A 43 -8.86 2.47 -4.01
N PHE A 44 -8.27 2.64 -2.85
CA PHE A 44 -7.26 1.72 -2.32
C PHE A 44 -7.43 1.60 -0.80
N GLU A 45 -6.80 0.59 -0.23
CA GLU A 45 -6.76 0.35 1.20
C GLU A 45 -5.31 0.36 1.69
N VAL A 46 -5.09 0.86 2.89
CA VAL A 46 -3.82 0.65 3.60
C VAL A 46 -3.75 -0.82 3.99
N LEU A 47 -2.61 -1.45 3.81
CA LEU A 47 -2.44 -2.90 3.95
C LEU A 47 -1.30 -3.21 4.92
N GLU A 48 -1.55 -4.15 5.82
CA GLU A 48 -0.50 -4.85 6.55
C GLU A 48 -0.64 -6.37 6.40
N THR A 49 0.46 -7.06 6.65
CA THR A 49 0.48 -8.53 6.59
C THR A 49 1.18 -9.04 7.84
N LEU A 50 0.42 -9.73 8.68
CA LEU A 50 0.88 -10.24 9.98
C LEU A 50 0.90 -11.77 9.96
N ALA A 51 1.81 -12.37 10.72
CA ALA A 51 1.74 -13.79 11.05
C ALA A 51 0.96 -13.95 12.36
N LEU A 52 -0.06 -14.83 12.34
CA LEU A 52 -0.79 -15.27 13.53
C LEU A 52 -0.40 -16.72 13.79
N VAL A 53 0.21 -16.98 14.94
CA VAL A 53 0.69 -18.31 15.33
C VAL A 53 0.20 -18.64 16.73
N ALA A 54 -0.51 -19.73 16.87
CA ALA A 54 -1.11 -20.15 18.14
C ALA A 54 -1.92 -19.02 18.83
N GLY A 55 -2.72 -18.27 18.05
CA GLY A 55 -3.56 -17.18 18.55
C GLY A 55 -2.80 -15.87 18.85
N VAL A 56 -1.48 -15.79 18.57
CA VAL A 56 -0.65 -14.63 18.87
C VAL A 56 -0.11 -14.01 17.58
N TYR A 57 -0.34 -12.71 17.38
CA TYR A 57 0.24 -11.95 16.28
C TYR A 57 1.71 -11.66 16.52
N ARG A 58 2.55 -11.90 15.52
CA ARG A 58 3.96 -11.52 15.53
C ARG A 58 4.13 -10.05 15.15
N HIS A 59 4.97 -9.32 15.89
CA HIS A 59 5.30 -7.93 15.64
C HIS A 59 4.06 -7.01 15.44
N GLN A 60 3.00 -7.27 16.22
CA GLN A 60 1.72 -6.54 16.04
C GLN A 60 1.89 -5.04 16.22
N ALA A 61 2.64 -4.61 17.23
CA ALA A 61 2.81 -3.20 17.54
C ALA A 61 3.47 -2.43 16.37
N GLU A 62 4.52 -3.00 15.78
CA GLU A 62 5.25 -2.41 14.67
C GLU A 62 4.40 -2.34 13.39
N HIS A 63 3.62 -3.39 13.12
CA HIS A 63 2.67 -3.39 12.00
C HIS A 63 1.59 -2.32 12.18
N LEU A 64 1.02 -2.18 13.36
CA LEU A 64 -0.02 -1.19 13.63
C LEU A 64 0.53 0.24 13.63
N ALA A 65 1.74 0.48 14.14
CA ALA A 65 2.40 1.77 14.06
C ALA A 65 2.60 2.22 12.59
N ARG A 66 3.07 1.33 11.73
CA ARG A 66 3.27 1.60 10.31
C ARG A 66 1.94 1.82 9.57
N MET A 67 0.89 1.07 9.90
CA MET A 67 -0.45 1.30 9.36
C MET A 67 -1.03 2.65 9.80
N ALA A 68 -0.83 3.04 11.05
CA ALA A 68 -1.25 4.34 11.58
C ALA A 68 -0.56 5.50 10.85
N GLU A 69 0.76 5.40 10.60
CA GLU A 69 1.51 6.39 9.83
C GLU A 69 0.96 6.51 8.40
N ALA A 70 0.68 5.38 7.74
CA ALA A 70 0.10 5.37 6.41
C ALA A 70 -1.33 5.96 6.41
N ALA A 71 -2.17 5.61 7.39
CA ALA A 71 -3.51 6.16 7.54
C ALA A 71 -3.47 7.68 7.71
N GLN A 72 -2.57 8.19 8.56
CA GLN A 72 -2.36 9.63 8.74
C GLN A 72 -1.93 10.31 7.44
N HIS A 73 -0.98 9.73 6.71
CA HIS A 73 -0.50 10.27 5.43
C HIS A 73 -1.61 10.39 4.37
N PHE A 74 -2.47 9.38 4.28
CA PHE A 74 -3.57 9.38 3.30
C PHE A 74 -4.85 10.05 3.79
N GLY A 75 -4.87 10.54 5.05
CA GLY A 75 -6.05 11.16 5.65
C GLY A 75 -7.17 10.17 5.96
N TYR A 76 -6.84 8.89 6.19
CA TYR A 76 -7.81 7.87 6.58
C TYR A 76 -8.04 7.93 8.10
N PRO A 77 -9.29 7.86 8.58
CA PRO A 77 -9.56 7.81 10.02
C PRO A 77 -8.85 6.62 10.66
N TRP A 78 -8.04 6.87 11.69
CA TRP A 78 -7.37 5.83 12.46
C TRP A 78 -8.08 5.60 13.79
N GLN A 79 -8.64 4.40 13.98
CA GLN A 79 -9.35 4.00 15.17
C GLN A 79 -8.70 2.73 15.76
N PRO A 80 -7.71 2.87 16.67
CA PRO A 80 -6.96 1.73 17.21
C PRO A 80 -7.86 0.66 17.83
N ALA A 81 -8.91 1.06 18.56
CA ALA A 81 -9.83 0.12 19.19
C ALA A 81 -10.55 -0.78 18.19
N ALA A 82 -11.01 -0.22 17.05
CA ALA A 82 -11.67 -0.99 16.00
C ALA A 82 -10.71 -1.96 15.32
N VAL A 83 -9.46 -1.53 15.08
CA VAL A 83 -8.40 -2.37 14.50
C VAL A 83 -8.07 -3.53 15.44
N HIS A 84 -7.88 -3.25 16.73
CA HIS A 84 -7.62 -4.29 17.73
C HIS A 84 -8.79 -5.27 17.84
N ALA A 85 -10.04 -4.79 17.88
CA ALA A 85 -11.22 -5.65 17.93
C ALA A 85 -11.31 -6.58 16.73
N SER A 86 -11.02 -6.09 15.50
CA SER A 86 -10.99 -6.90 14.28
C SER A 86 -9.94 -8.02 14.35
N LEU A 87 -8.73 -7.69 14.84
CA LEU A 87 -7.66 -8.68 14.99
C LEU A 87 -7.97 -9.70 16.09
N GLN A 88 -8.53 -9.27 17.23
CA GLN A 88 -8.91 -10.16 18.33
C GLN A 88 -10.00 -11.14 17.91
N ALA A 89 -11.02 -10.65 17.19
CA ALA A 89 -12.11 -11.50 16.68
C ALA A 89 -11.56 -12.59 15.74
N LEU A 90 -10.62 -12.23 14.86
CA LEU A 90 -9.99 -13.19 13.97
C LEU A 90 -9.12 -14.20 14.73
N ALA A 91 -8.32 -13.76 15.69
CA ALA A 91 -7.46 -14.65 16.49
C ALA A 91 -8.27 -15.65 17.29
N ALA A 92 -9.43 -15.26 17.83
CA ALA A 92 -10.35 -16.16 18.53
C ALA A 92 -10.90 -17.27 17.64
N GLN A 93 -11.11 -17.00 16.34
CA GLN A 93 -11.60 -17.98 15.38
C GLN A 93 -10.47 -18.86 14.82
N HIS A 94 -9.21 -18.40 14.87
CA HIS A 94 -8.04 -19.03 14.25
C HIS A 94 -6.94 -19.32 15.29
N GLY A 95 -7.31 -19.80 16.47
CA GLY A 95 -6.38 -20.06 17.56
C GLY A 95 -5.36 -21.18 17.31
N CYS A 96 -5.59 -22.03 16.32
CA CYS A 96 -4.71 -23.16 15.99
C CYS A 96 -4.03 -22.94 14.63
N GLY A 97 -2.78 -23.43 14.51
CA GLY A 97 -2.01 -23.37 13.27
C GLY A 97 -1.40 -21.99 12.98
N PRO A 98 -0.57 -21.90 11.94
CA PRO A 98 0.00 -20.65 11.46
C PRO A 98 -0.87 -20.04 10.36
N TRP A 99 -1.14 -18.75 10.48
CA TRP A 99 -1.92 -17.97 9.53
C TRP A 99 -1.16 -16.74 9.04
N ARG A 100 -1.30 -16.42 7.79
CA ARG A 100 -0.96 -15.11 7.22
C ARG A 100 -2.22 -14.26 7.23
N VAL A 101 -2.22 -13.20 7.99
CA VAL A 101 -3.36 -12.28 8.10
C VAL A 101 -3.08 -11.01 7.31
N ARG A 102 -3.95 -10.70 6.36
CA ARG A 102 -3.98 -9.38 5.71
C ARG A 102 -4.90 -8.49 6.53
N LEU A 103 -4.36 -7.41 7.04
CA LEU A 103 -5.12 -6.34 7.69
C LEU A 103 -5.25 -5.18 6.71
N LEU A 104 -6.46 -4.79 6.42
CA LEU A 104 -6.82 -3.75 5.46
C LEU A 104 -7.54 -2.63 6.21
N LEU A 105 -7.30 -1.39 5.81
CA LEU A 105 -8.01 -0.22 6.31
C LEU A 105 -8.47 0.61 5.12
N ASP A 106 -9.78 0.79 5.01
CA ASP A 106 -10.36 1.58 3.94
C ASP A 106 -10.31 3.10 4.23
N ARG A 107 -10.69 3.91 3.23
CA ARG A 107 -10.73 5.37 3.34
C ARG A 107 -11.71 5.92 4.39
N PHE A 108 -12.61 5.10 4.88
CA PHE A 108 -13.56 5.45 5.94
C PHE A 108 -13.08 5.02 7.32
N GLY A 109 -11.87 4.44 7.42
CA GLY A 109 -11.28 3.95 8.65
C GLY A 109 -11.86 2.61 9.12
N GLN A 110 -12.50 1.84 8.22
CA GLN A 110 -13.03 0.53 8.56
C GLN A 110 -11.95 -0.54 8.39
N PRO A 111 -11.56 -1.23 9.47
CA PRO A 111 -10.59 -2.30 9.40
C PRO A 111 -11.26 -3.60 8.94
N ARG A 112 -10.51 -4.41 8.17
CA ARG A 112 -10.89 -5.75 7.74
C ARG A 112 -9.69 -6.69 7.82
N ALA A 113 -9.83 -7.80 8.53
CA ALA A 113 -8.78 -8.81 8.66
C ALA A 113 -9.17 -10.07 7.89
N GLU A 114 -8.26 -10.55 7.01
CA GLU A 114 -8.47 -11.70 6.14
C GLU A 114 -7.43 -12.78 6.45
N PRO A 115 -7.84 -13.98 6.88
CA PRO A 115 -6.91 -15.08 7.17
C PRO A 115 -6.60 -15.90 5.91
N PHE A 116 -5.36 -16.30 5.76
CA PHE A 116 -4.87 -17.25 4.77
C PHE A 116 -3.98 -18.26 5.47
N ALA A 117 -4.11 -19.53 5.15
CA ALA A 117 -3.20 -20.55 5.69
C ALA A 117 -1.75 -20.18 5.34
N LEU A 118 -0.89 -20.12 6.36
CA LEU A 118 0.53 -19.84 6.15
C LEU A 118 1.23 -21.14 5.79
N GLN A 119 1.63 -21.27 4.53
CA GLN A 119 2.42 -22.41 4.07
C GLN A 119 3.90 -22.18 4.37
N PRO A 120 4.62 -23.21 4.81
CA PRO A 120 6.07 -23.13 4.93
C PRO A 120 6.70 -22.80 3.58
N THR A 121 7.62 -21.85 3.57
CA THR A 121 8.41 -21.54 2.37
C THR A 121 9.59 -22.53 2.30
N ALA A 122 9.73 -23.19 1.16
CA ALA A 122 10.91 -24.05 0.93
C ALA A 122 12.19 -23.21 1.00
N THR A 123 13.20 -23.74 1.69
CA THR A 123 14.52 -23.09 1.84
C THR A 123 15.61 -23.97 1.26
N PRO A 124 16.65 -23.38 0.62
CA PRO A 124 16.82 -21.95 0.32
C PRO A 124 15.87 -21.46 -0.78
N VAL A 125 15.46 -20.20 -0.73
CA VAL A 125 14.74 -19.54 -1.83
C VAL A 125 15.72 -18.98 -2.85
N ARG A 126 15.32 -18.92 -4.13
CA ARG A 126 16.08 -18.29 -5.19
C ARG A 126 15.47 -16.90 -5.46
N LEU A 127 16.30 -15.87 -5.45
CA LEU A 127 15.93 -14.51 -5.79
C LEU A 127 16.60 -14.10 -7.10
N GLN A 128 16.00 -13.16 -7.82
CA GLN A 128 16.64 -12.49 -8.96
C GLN A 128 16.80 -11.00 -8.67
N LEU A 129 17.78 -10.36 -9.26
CA LEU A 129 17.88 -8.90 -9.27
C LEU A 129 17.00 -8.34 -10.38
N ALA A 130 16.39 -7.19 -10.13
CA ALA A 130 15.69 -6.45 -11.16
C ALA A 130 16.65 -6.03 -12.27
N THR A 131 16.22 -6.13 -13.53
CA THR A 131 17.02 -5.74 -14.70
C THR A 131 16.96 -4.24 -14.99
N ARG A 132 16.10 -3.52 -14.30
CA ARG A 132 15.92 -2.07 -14.39
C ARG A 132 15.52 -1.50 -13.03
N PRO A 133 15.80 -0.22 -12.75
CA PRO A 133 15.35 0.41 -11.52
C PRO A 133 13.82 0.56 -11.49
N LEU A 134 13.25 0.60 -10.29
CA LEU A 134 11.86 0.95 -10.05
C LEU A 134 11.71 2.47 -10.22
N ALA A 135 10.99 2.92 -11.24
CA ALA A 135 10.83 4.35 -11.55
C ALA A 135 10.22 5.15 -10.38
N GLU A 136 9.31 4.51 -9.63
CA GLU A 136 8.60 5.11 -8.51
C GLU A 136 9.28 4.84 -7.15
N ALA A 137 10.59 4.50 -7.11
CA ALA A 137 11.30 4.09 -5.88
C ALA A 137 11.16 5.07 -4.71
N HIS A 138 11.02 6.36 -4.99
CA HIS A 138 10.81 7.42 -3.99
C HIS A 138 9.34 7.87 -3.86
N GLY A 139 8.43 7.19 -4.56
CA GLY A 139 7.00 7.51 -4.55
C GLY A 139 6.28 7.04 -3.28
N GLU A 140 5.14 7.66 -2.99
CA GLU A 140 4.31 7.32 -1.82
C GLU A 140 3.80 5.87 -1.84
N TRP A 141 3.57 5.28 -3.03
CA TRP A 141 3.10 3.91 -3.20
C TRP A 141 4.16 2.83 -2.89
N VAL A 142 5.42 3.23 -2.83
CA VAL A 142 6.53 2.38 -2.37
C VAL A 142 6.78 2.61 -0.89
N ARG A 143 6.72 3.86 -0.43
CA ARG A 143 6.90 4.23 0.97
C ARG A 143 5.83 3.63 1.88
N PHE A 144 4.57 3.66 1.44
CA PHE A 144 3.44 3.16 2.22
C PHE A 144 2.86 1.88 1.63
N LYS A 145 2.64 0.88 2.47
CA LYS A 145 2.09 -0.41 2.06
C LYS A 145 0.57 -0.30 1.84
N THR A 146 0.15 -0.40 0.58
CA THR A 146 -1.26 -0.27 0.17
C THR A 146 -1.66 -1.41 -0.78
N THR A 147 -2.95 -1.50 -1.11
CA THR A 147 -3.44 -2.41 -2.16
C THR A 147 -3.09 -1.95 -3.57
N ARG A 148 -2.65 -0.70 -3.75
CA ARG A 148 -2.20 -0.14 -5.03
C ARG A 148 -0.76 -0.57 -5.32
N ARG A 149 -0.59 -1.73 -5.98
CA ARG A 149 0.70 -2.39 -6.19
C ARG A 149 1.05 -2.67 -7.65
N ALA A 150 0.34 -2.05 -8.60
CA ALA A 150 0.54 -2.30 -10.04
C ALA A 150 1.99 -2.00 -10.51
N HIS A 151 2.67 -1.04 -9.86
CA HIS A 151 4.06 -0.68 -10.16
C HIS A 151 5.06 -1.83 -9.93
N TYR A 152 4.72 -2.83 -9.09
CA TYR A 152 5.55 -4.03 -8.90
C TYR A 152 5.29 -5.13 -9.93
N ALA A 153 4.18 -5.09 -10.68
CA ALA A 153 3.79 -6.17 -11.57
C ALA A 153 4.85 -6.48 -12.65
N ALA A 154 5.53 -5.45 -13.14
CA ALA A 154 6.59 -5.59 -14.14
C ALA A 154 7.88 -6.27 -13.63
N PHE A 155 7.98 -6.47 -12.30
CA PHE A 155 9.12 -7.09 -11.64
C PHE A 155 8.78 -8.48 -11.09
N ALA A 156 7.54 -8.94 -11.27
CA ALA A 156 7.15 -10.27 -10.83
C ALA A 156 7.99 -11.35 -11.56
N PRO A 157 8.49 -12.35 -10.84
CA PRO A 157 9.19 -13.47 -11.46
C PRO A 157 8.30 -14.19 -12.49
N THR A 158 8.91 -14.65 -13.56
CA THR A 158 8.19 -15.47 -14.56
C THR A 158 7.77 -16.80 -13.92
N PRO A 159 6.48 -17.17 -14.00
CA PRO A 159 6.00 -18.44 -13.46
C PRO A 159 6.81 -19.63 -14.01
N GLY A 160 7.08 -20.62 -13.15
CA GLY A 160 7.81 -21.83 -13.54
C GLY A 160 9.34 -21.72 -13.53
N THR A 161 9.93 -20.55 -13.28
CA THR A 161 11.39 -20.38 -13.22
C THR A 161 12.03 -20.84 -11.91
N GLY A 162 11.23 -21.14 -10.89
CA GLY A 162 11.71 -21.45 -9.54
C GLY A 162 12.28 -20.25 -8.80
N ILE A 163 12.11 -19.04 -9.34
CA ILE A 163 12.45 -17.77 -8.67
C ILE A 163 11.32 -17.42 -7.71
N PHE A 164 11.66 -17.16 -6.45
CA PHE A 164 10.69 -16.83 -5.40
C PHE A 164 10.24 -15.36 -5.47
N ASP A 165 11.18 -14.45 -5.65
CA ASP A 165 10.90 -13.00 -5.72
C ASP A 165 12.01 -12.24 -6.44
N THR A 166 11.75 -10.97 -6.75
CA THR A 166 12.69 -10.03 -7.36
C THR A 166 13.13 -8.97 -6.35
N VAL A 167 14.43 -8.78 -6.24
CA VAL A 167 15.05 -7.69 -5.46
C VAL A 167 15.14 -6.45 -6.36
N LEU A 168 14.56 -5.35 -5.90
CA LEU A 168 14.52 -4.04 -6.57
C LEU A 168 15.63 -3.13 -6.10
#